data_99f6fcfe43808ef9d4a15d4b11f1ee16
#
_entry.id   99f6fcfe43808ef9d4a15d4b11f1ee16
#
_cell.length_a   1.000
_cell.length_b   1.000
_cell.length_c   1.000
_cell.angle_alpha   90.00
_cell.angle_beta   90.00
_cell.angle_gamma   90.00
#
_symmetry.space_group_name_H-M   'P 1'
#
loop_
_entity.id
_entity.type
_entity.pdbx_description
1 polymer ?
#
loop_
_entity_poly.entity_id
_entity_poly.type
_entity_poly.pdbx_seq_one_letter_code
_entity_poly.pdbx_strand_id
1 'polypeptide(L)'
;MVDRLSAARPKATAPGSDERSLEEIELRLLLEGIALHHGYDFREYARAPLRRNILMGMALEGVPTISAYQDRVLHDPASLQRFLNIVGVNVTSMFREAIALRVLREEIVPWLRTFPSVRIWVAGCATGEDVASLAIVLRETGMLGHTRIYATDINEGSLAIAARGLLPLESVQSSEADYRRSGGRGALTDYYAVAGEMARLDETLLSGVT
;
A
#
# COMPACT_ATOMS: atom_id res chain seq x y z
N MET A 1 15.89 26.99 -60.80
CA MET A 1 15.52 27.85 -59.67
C MET A 1 15.09 26.90 -58.57
N VAL A 2 16.05 26.53 -57.70
CA VAL A 2 15.88 25.51 -56.66
C VAL A 2 15.93 26.26 -55.33
N ASP A 3 14.80 26.32 -54.69
CA ASP A 3 14.64 27.06 -53.43
C ASP A 3 15.15 26.23 -52.26
N ARG A 4 15.98 26.85 -51.45
CA ARG A 4 16.66 26.25 -50.31
C ARG A 4 15.69 26.15 -49.13
N LEU A 5 15.33 24.95 -48.73
CA LEU A 5 14.77 24.69 -47.42
C LEU A 5 15.84 24.91 -46.36
N SER A 6 15.77 26.09 -45.71
CA SER A 6 16.59 26.43 -44.55
C SER A 6 16.12 25.60 -43.35
N ALA A 7 16.94 24.62 -42.97
CA ALA A 7 16.74 23.90 -41.72
C ALA A 7 16.96 24.87 -40.54
N ALA A 8 15.92 25.17 -39.79
CA ALA A 8 16.02 25.93 -38.58
C ALA A 8 16.83 25.12 -37.54
N ARG A 9 18.06 25.59 -37.25
CA ARG A 9 18.84 25.12 -36.10
C ARG A 9 18.13 25.51 -34.81
N PRO A 10 17.96 24.59 -33.85
CA PRO A 10 17.48 24.99 -32.51
C PRO A 10 18.49 25.95 -31.87
N LYS A 11 18.02 27.07 -31.38
CA LYS A 11 18.81 28.00 -30.57
C LYS A 11 19.28 27.28 -29.32
N ALA A 12 20.61 27.30 -29.11
CA ALA A 12 21.19 26.94 -27.81
C ALA A 12 20.70 27.95 -26.78
N THR A 13 19.83 27.52 -25.88
CA THR A 13 19.44 28.28 -24.70
C THR A 13 20.51 28.14 -23.61
N ALA A 14 20.80 29.24 -22.93
CA ALA A 14 21.80 29.34 -21.88
C ALA A 14 21.48 28.39 -20.68
N PRO A 15 22.48 27.91 -19.93
CA PRO A 15 22.26 27.02 -18.78
C PRO A 15 21.65 27.80 -17.62
N GLY A 16 20.39 27.48 -17.31
CA GLY A 16 19.75 28.12 -16.17
C GLY A 16 18.23 28.15 -16.25
N SER A 17 17.57 26.99 -16.38
CA SER A 17 16.20 26.74 -15.95
C SER A 17 15.77 25.35 -16.42
N ASP A 18 15.62 24.42 -15.47
CA ASP A 18 14.65 23.31 -15.50
C ASP A 18 14.61 22.46 -16.81
N GLU A 19 15.76 22.01 -17.32
CA GLU A 19 15.80 20.90 -18.26
C GLU A 19 15.44 19.62 -17.51
N ARG A 20 14.14 19.31 -17.49
CA ARG A 20 13.66 18.00 -17.02
C ARG A 20 14.34 16.93 -17.83
N SER A 21 14.98 15.98 -17.17
CA SER A 21 15.58 14.83 -17.84
C SER A 21 14.51 14.09 -18.64
N LEU A 22 14.88 13.44 -19.74
CA LEU A 22 13.95 12.63 -20.54
C LEU A 22 13.21 11.63 -19.63
N GLU A 23 13.90 11.03 -18.67
CA GLU A 23 13.35 10.12 -17.69
C GLU A 23 12.22 10.78 -16.87
N GLU A 24 12.40 12.02 -16.43
CA GLU A 24 11.37 12.73 -15.66
C GLU A 24 10.13 13.05 -16.52
N ILE A 25 10.33 13.33 -17.80
CA ILE A 25 9.23 13.53 -18.76
C ILE A 25 8.47 12.22 -18.95
N GLU A 26 9.16 11.11 -19.22
CA GLU A 26 8.54 9.79 -19.40
C GLU A 26 7.80 9.34 -18.15
N LEU A 27 8.39 9.53 -16.96
CA LEU A 27 7.76 9.22 -15.68
C LEU A 27 6.44 9.98 -15.51
N ARG A 28 6.44 11.27 -15.82
CA ARG A 28 5.23 12.08 -15.74
C ARG A 28 4.16 11.61 -16.72
N LEU A 29 4.54 11.30 -17.96
CA LEU A 29 3.61 10.81 -18.98
C LEU A 29 3.01 9.45 -18.60
N LEU A 30 3.80 8.53 -18.02
CA LEU A 30 3.31 7.26 -17.50
C LEU A 30 2.23 7.49 -16.43
N LEU A 31 2.52 8.32 -15.43
CA LEU A 31 1.58 8.57 -14.33
C LEU A 31 0.31 9.30 -14.81
N GLU A 32 0.45 10.25 -15.72
CA GLU A 32 -0.69 10.93 -16.32
C GLU A 32 -1.56 9.97 -17.13
N GLY A 33 -0.93 9.10 -17.94
CA GLY A 33 -1.64 8.07 -18.71
C GLY A 33 -2.42 7.11 -17.83
N ILE A 34 -1.83 6.63 -16.73
CA ILE A 34 -2.49 5.75 -15.77
C ILE A 34 -3.66 6.47 -15.10
N ALA A 35 -3.48 7.72 -14.66
CA ALA A 35 -4.54 8.49 -14.02
C ALA A 35 -5.73 8.72 -14.96
N LEU A 36 -5.48 9.08 -16.21
CA LEU A 36 -6.52 9.38 -17.20
C LEU A 36 -7.22 8.13 -17.73
N HIS A 37 -6.47 7.04 -17.97
CA HIS A 37 -7.03 5.85 -18.60
C HIS A 37 -7.60 4.85 -17.60
N HIS A 38 -6.90 4.64 -16.48
CA HIS A 38 -7.28 3.65 -15.47
C HIS A 38 -7.88 4.25 -14.20
N GLY A 39 -7.78 5.58 -14.01
CA GLY A 39 -8.31 6.27 -12.82
C GLY A 39 -7.43 6.18 -11.57
N TYR A 40 -6.23 5.59 -11.65
CA TYR A 40 -5.30 5.46 -10.51
C TYR A 40 -4.34 6.63 -10.46
N ASP A 41 -4.46 7.50 -9.45
CA ASP A 41 -3.65 8.71 -9.32
C ASP A 41 -2.46 8.52 -8.37
N PHE A 42 -1.26 8.40 -8.95
CA PHE A 42 0.01 8.29 -8.23
C PHE A 42 0.87 9.57 -8.36
N ARG A 43 0.33 10.66 -8.91
CA ARG A 43 1.10 11.87 -9.23
C ARG A 43 1.66 12.58 -8.00
N GLU A 44 0.96 12.45 -6.86
CA GLU A 44 1.37 13.03 -5.57
C GLU A 44 2.23 12.07 -4.72
N TYR A 45 2.56 10.88 -5.24
CA TYR A 45 3.42 9.95 -4.50
C TYR A 45 4.85 10.45 -4.41
N ALA A 46 5.56 10.03 -3.34
CA ALA A 46 6.97 10.37 -3.16
C ALA A 46 7.81 9.86 -4.34
N ARG A 47 8.50 10.79 -5.02
CA ARG A 47 9.19 10.54 -6.30
C ARG A 47 10.23 9.43 -6.24
N ALA A 48 11.07 9.42 -5.21
CA ALA A 48 12.18 8.47 -5.15
C ALA A 48 11.75 7.00 -5.00
N PRO A 49 10.81 6.63 -4.09
CA PRO A 49 10.25 5.29 -4.05
C PRO A 49 9.51 4.91 -5.34
N LEU A 50 8.70 5.81 -5.87
CA LEU A 50 7.93 5.58 -7.08
C LEU A 50 8.84 5.27 -8.28
N ARG A 51 9.89 6.08 -8.49
CA ARG A 51 10.89 5.86 -9.52
C ARG A 51 11.55 4.48 -9.40
N ARG A 52 12.00 4.12 -8.19
CA ARG A 52 12.61 2.80 -7.93
C ARG A 52 11.67 1.66 -8.29
N ASN A 53 10.41 1.78 -7.91
CA ASN A 53 9.38 0.78 -8.17
C ASN A 53 9.08 0.66 -9.67
N ILE A 54 9.03 1.78 -10.40
CA ILE A 54 8.85 1.78 -11.86
C ILE A 54 10.02 1.11 -12.56
N LEU A 55 11.28 1.41 -12.18
CA LEU A 55 12.46 0.75 -12.73
C LEU A 55 12.45 -0.77 -12.45
N MET A 56 11.98 -1.19 -11.28
CA MET A 56 11.78 -2.61 -10.98
C MET A 56 10.71 -3.23 -11.89
N GLY A 57 9.58 -2.54 -12.11
CA GLY A 57 8.53 -2.97 -13.03
C GLY A 57 9.03 -3.12 -14.47
N MET A 58 9.82 -2.16 -14.95
CA MET A 58 10.47 -2.24 -16.27
C MET A 58 11.36 -3.47 -16.39
N ALA A 59 12.16 -3.77 -15.38
CA ALA A 59 13.03 -4.94 -15.37
C ALA A 59 12.22 -6.26 -15.41
N LEU A 60 11.12 -6.34 -14.69
CA LEU A 60 10.23 -7.51 -14.70
C LEU A 60 9.51 -7.71 -16.04
N GLU A 61 9.14 -6.60 -16.70
CA GLU A 61 8.51 -6.63 -18.03
C GLU A 61 9.53 -6.78 -19.17
N GLY A 62 10.83 -6.67 -18.89
CA GLY A 62 11.89 -6.76 -19.89
C GLY A 62 11.87 -5.60 -20.89
N VAL A 63 11.45 -4.41 -20.47
CA VAL A 63 11.38 -3.23 -21.35
C VAL A 63 12.50 -2.23 -21.05
N PRO A 64 13.07 -1.54 -22.09
CA PRO A 64 14.25 -0.73 -21.91
C PRO A 64 13.97 0.73 -21.49
N THR A 65 12.74 1.23 -21.65
CA THR A 65 12.36 2.63 -21.39
C THR A 65 11.06 2.72 -20.62
N ILE A 66 10.86 3.84 -19.92
CA ILE A 66 9.60 4.12 -19.22
C ILE A 66 8.45 4.25 -20.24
N SER A 67 8.70 4.81 -21.43
CA SER A 67 7.69 4.88 -22.50
C SER A 67 7.25 3.50 -22.99
N ALA A 68 8.18 2.54 -23.13
CA ALA A 68 7.82 1.16 -23.46
C ALA A 68 7.06 0.47 -22.31
N TYR A 69 7.37 0.79 -21.06
CA TYR A 69 6.62 0.31 -19.91
C TYR A 69 5.22 0.92 -19.85
N GLN A 70 5.10 2.22 -20.18
CA GLN A 70 3.81 2.89 -20.30
C GLN A 70 2.89 2.21 -21.32
N ASP A 71 3.41 1.87 -22.49
CA ASP A 71 2.66 1.14 -23.52
C ASP A 71 2.09 -0.16 -22.96
N ARG A 72 2.92 -0.95 -22.24
CA ARG A 72 2.49 -2.19 -21.60
C ARG A 72 1.39 -1.96 -20.56
N VAL A 73 1.62 -1.03 -19.63
CA VAL A 73 0.69 -0.75 -18.53
C VAL A 73 -0.66 -0.22 -19.02
N LEU A 74 -0.67 0.55 -20.11
CA LEU A 74 -1.91 1.10 -20.66
C LEU A 74 -2.73 0.09 -21.47
N HIS A 75 -2.08 -0.92 -22.10
CA HIS A 75 -2.75 -1.82 -23.03
C HIS A 75 -2.91 -3.26 -22.52
N ASP A 76 -2.13 -3.68 -21.49
CA ASP A 76 -2.22 -5.02 -20.92
C ASP A 76 -2.69 -4.98 -19.46
N PRO A 77 -3.91 -5.48 -19.15
CA PRO A 77 -4.43 -5.53 -17.79
C PRO A 77 -3.52 -6.28 -16.81
N ALA A 78 -2.78 -7.29 -17.27
CA ALA A 78 -1.85 -8.02 -16.42
C ALA A 78 -0.62 -7.18 -16.05
N SER A 79 -0.12 -6.37 -16.99
CA SER A 79 0.94 -5.39 -16.72
C SER A 79 0.49 -4.29 -15.77
N LEU A 80 -0.74 -3.79 -15.92
CA LEU A 80 -1.33 -2.85 -14.97
C LEU A 80 -1.39 -3.46 -13.56
N GLN A 81 -1.87 -4.69 -13.42
CA GLN A 81 -1.95 -5.35 -12.11
C GLN A 81 -0.56 -5.52 -11.48
N ARG A 82 0.47 -5.90 -12.26
CA ARG A 82 1.85 -5.95 -11.79
C ARG A 82 2.38 -4.58 -11.38
N PHE A 83 2.06 -3.53 -12.16
CA PHE A 83 2.39 -2.15 -11.80
C PHE A 83 1.77 -1.77 -10.44
N LEU A 84 0.49 -2.01 -10.24
CA LEU A 84 -0.22 -1.72 -8.98
C LEU A 84 0.40 -2.47 -7.80
N ASN A 85 0.79 -3.74 -8.00
CA ASN A 85 1.45 -4.56 -6.98
C ASN A 85 2.84 -4.01 -6.57
N ILE A 86 3.56 -3.42 -7.52
CA ILE A 86 4.92 -2.89 -7.29
C ILE A 86 4.88 -1.47 -6.72
N VAL A 87 3.99 -0.62 -7.24
CA VAL A 87 3.88 0.79 -6.85
C VAL A 87 3.10 0.95 -5.55
N GLY A 88 2.15 0.06 -5.29
CA GLY A 88 1.44 0.03 -4.02
C GLY A 88 2.44 -0.07 -2.86
N VAL A 89 2.32 0.83 -1.88
CA VAL A 89 3.19 0.83 -0.70
C VAL A 89 2.77 -0.35 0.19
N ASN A 90 3.34 -1.53 -0.06
CA ASN A 90 3.11 -2.74 0.75
C ASN A 90 4.02 -2.81 1.99
N VAL A 91 4.63 -1.67 2.41
CA VAL A 91 5.41 -1.62 3.64
C VAL A 91 4.44 -1.38 4.79
N THR A 92 4.06 -2.46 5.43
CA THR A 92 3.18 -2.44 6.60
C THR A 92 3.77 -3.35 7.68
N SER A 93 3.46 -3.09 8.94
CA SER A 93 3.79 -3.93 10.08
C SER A 93 2.68 -3.85 11.11
N MET A 94 2.54 -4.89 11.92
CA MET A 94 1.56 -4.86 12.99
C MET A 94 1.91 -3.77 14.01
N PHE A 95 0.89 -3.07 14.48
CA PHE A 95 1.01 -2.02 15.50
C PHE A 95 1.94 -0.85 15.14
N ARG A 96 2.28 -0.64 13.85
CA ARG A 96 3.16 0.47 13.41
C ARG A 96 2.69 1.84 13.93
N GLU A 97 1.38 2.05 14.02
CA GLU A 97 0.76 3.25 14.59
C GLU A 97 0.39 3.04 16.07
N ALA A 98 1.34 2.55 16.88
CA ALA A 98 1.11 2.13 18.25
C ALA A 98 0.44 3.22 19.11
N ILE A 99 0.80 4.50 18.93
CA ILE A 99 0.20 5.62 19.67
C ILE A 99 -1.27 5.81 19.26
N ALA A 100 -1.60 5.76 17.96
CA ALA A 100 -2.98 5.89 17.49
C ALA A 100 -3.85 4.74 18.01
N LEU A 101 -3.32 3.50 18.00
CA LEU A 101 -4.01 2.34 18.56
C LEU A 101 -4.20 2.43 20.08
N ARG A 102 -3.27 3.07 20.78
CA ARG A 102 -3.41 3.35 22.22
C ARG A 102 -4.52 4.36 22.46
N VAL A 103 -4.57 5.46 21.71
CA VAL A 103 -5.67 6.45 21.79
C VAL A 103 -7.01 5.80 21.45
N LEU A 104 -7.05 4.96 20.40
CA LEU A 104 -8.24 4.17 20.08
C LEU A 104 -8.71 3.36 21.29
N ARG A 105 -7.80 2.65 21.98
CA ARG A 105 -8.08 1.80 23.13
C ARG A 105 -8.56 2.60 24.35
N GLU A 106 -7.88 3.68 24.68
CA GLU A 106 -8.06 4.41 25.93
C GLU A 106 -9.17 5.47 25.84
N GLU A 107 -9.34 6.09 24.69
CA GLU A 107 -10.26 7.23 24.54
C GLU A 107 -11.46 6.93 23.64
N ILE A 108 -11.26 6.24 22.50
CA ILE A 108 -12.31 6.05 21.50
C ILE A 108 -13.17 4.84 21.84
N VAL A 109 -12.58 3.72 22.23
CA VAL A 109 -13.33 2.51 22.59
C VAL A 109 -14.36 2.74 23.71
N PRO A 110 -14.08 3.47 24.80
CA PRO A 110 -15.09 3.79 25.80
C PRO A 110 -16.33 4.47 25.22
N TRP A 111 -16.15 5.39 24.28
CA TRP A 111 -17.24 6.04 23.58
C TRP A 111 -17.95 5.08 22.61
N LEU A 112 -17.21 4.26 21.83
CA LEU A 112 -17.79 3.29 20.90
C LEU A 112 -18.68 2.25 21.60
N ARG A 113 -18.41 1.92 22.87
CA ARG A 113 -19.23 1.00 23.69
C ARG A 113 -20.66 1.50 23.93
N THR A 114 -20.92 2.79 23.74
CA THR A 114 -22.28 3.34 23.86
C THR A 114 -23.19 2.98 22.69
N PHE A 115 -22.63 2.44 21.59
CA PHE A 115 -23.37 2.03 20.41
C PHE A 115 -23.60 0.52 20.40
N PRO A 116 -24.76 0.05 19.95
CA PRO A 116 -25.08 -1.38 19.91
C PRO A 116 -24.27 -2.14 18.84
N SER A 117 -23.80 -1.46 17.81
CA SER A 117 -22.92 -2.00 16.77
C SER A 117 -22.03 -0.89 16.19
N VAL A 118 -20.82 -1.26 15.80
CA VAL A 118 -19.82 -0.36 15.24
C VAL A 118 -19.39 -0.87 13.87
N ARG A 119 -19.12 0.05 12.96
CA ARG A 119 -18.52 -0.22 11.65
C ARG A 119 -17.24 0.57 11.53
N ILE A 120 -16.15 -0.11 11.21
CA ILE A 120 -14.83 0.51 11.01
C ILE A 120 -14.38 0.21 9.59
N TRP A 121 -13.88 1.22 8.91
CA TRP A 121 -13.31 1.08 7.59
C TRP A 121 -11.79 1.26 7.66
N VAL A 122 -11.05 0.23 7.21
CA VAL A 122 -9.60 0.25 7.05
C VAL A 122 -9.33 0.41 5.55
N ALA A 123 -9.08 1.65 5.14
CA ALA A 123 -8.78 1.99 3.76
C ALA A 123 -7.29 1.78 3.48
N GLY A 124 -6.94 1.03 2.41
CA GLY A 124 -5.56 0.69 2.10
C GLY A 124 -4.98 -0.32 3.09
N CYS A 125 -5.68 -1.44 3.32
CA CYS A 125 -5.32 -2.42 4.34
C CYS A 125 -4.07 -3.26 4.01
N ALA A 126 -3.53 -3.14 2.81
CA ALA A 126 -2.39 -3.91 2.30
C ALA A 126 -2.55 -5.42 2.60
N THR A 127 -1.54 -6.05 3.18
CA THR A 127 -1.52 -7.49 3.53
C THR A 127 -2.21 -7.82 4.87
N GLY A 128 -2.85 -6.83 5.50
CA GLY A 128 -3.78 -7.03 6.61
C GLY A 128 -3.21 -6.78 8.01
N GLU A 129 -1.98 -6.29 8.15
CA GLU A 129 -1.32 -6.05 9.43
C GLU A 129 -2.07 -5.02 10.29
N ASP A 130 -2.57 -3.94 9.67
CA ASP A 130 -3.37 -2.93 10.37
C ASP A 130 -4.74 -3.49 10.78
N VAL A 131 -5.33 -4.36 9.94
CA VAL A 131 -6.60 -5.06 10.26
C VAL A 131 -6.40 -5.99 11.45
N ALA A 132 -5.31 -6.78 11.46
CA ALA A 132 -4.97 -7.69 12.54
C ALA A 132 -4.74 -6.92 13.86
N SER A 133 -3.99 -5.82 13.80
CA SER A 133 -3.72 -4.96 14.97
C SER A 133 -4.99 -4.37 15.55
N LEU A 134 -5.87 -3.86 14.69
CA LEU A 134 -7.18 -3.34 15.08
C LEU A 134 -8.05 -4.44 15.71
N ALA A 135 -8.12 -5.63 15.08
CA ALA A 135 -8.92 -6.75 15.58
C ALA A 135 -8.45 -7.22 16.97
N ILE A 136 -7.12 -7.24 17.21
CA ILE A 136 -6.56 -7.54 18.53
C ILE A 136 -6.97 -6.49 19.56
N VAL A 137 -6.86 -5.20 19.24
CA VAL A 137 -7.32 -4.11 20.13
C VAL A 137 -8.79 -4.26 20.46
N LEU A 138 -9.64 -4.55 19.48
CA LEU A 138 -11.08 -4.72 19.66
C LEU A 138 -11.39 -5.99 20.49
N ARG A 139 -10.63 -7.08 20.32
CA ARG A 139 -10.77 -8.29 21.15
C ARG A 139 -10.43 -8.01 22.60
N GLU A 140 -9.28 -7.41 22.89
CA GLU A 140 -8.83 -7.10 24.24
C GLU A 140 -9.74 -6.12 24.97
N THR A 141 -10.42 -5.26 24.22
CA THR A 141 -11.39 -4.30 24.75
C THR A 141 -12.82 -4.82 24.76
N GLY A 142 -13.08 -6.06 24.34
CA GLY A 142 -14.40 -6.67 24.30
C GLY A 142 -15.34 -6.11 23.21
N MET A 143 -14.80 -5.42 22.22
CA MET A 143 -15.58 -4.79 21.15
C MET A 143 -15.64 -5.60 19.86
N LEU A 144 -14.80 -6.64 19.69
CA LEU A 144 -14.71 -7.38 18.44
C LEU A 144 -16.06 -7.94 17.97
N GLY A 145 -16.81 -8.56 18.87
CA GLY A 145 -18.13 -9.14 18.56
C GLY A 145 -19.23 -8.13 18.22
N HIS A 146 -19.02 -6.85 18.53
CA HIS A 146 -19.93 -5.74 18.23
C HIS A 146 -19.47 -4.87 17.04
N THR A 147 -18.34 -5.24 16.43
CA THR A 147 -17.71 -4.44 15.37
C THR A 147 -17.64 -5.21 14.06
N ARG A 148 -18.04 -4.57 12.96
CA ARG A 148 -17.78 -5.01 11.60
C ARG A 148 -16.63 -4.19 11.03
N ILE A 149 -15.57 -4.86 10.57
CA ILE A 149 -14.43 -4.22 9.92
C ILE A 149 -14.56 -4.40 8.41
N TYR A 150 -14.52 -3.31 7.66
CA TYR A 150 -14.41 -3.30 6.20
C TYR A 150 -12.97 -2.99 5.84
N ALA A 151 -12.27 -3.95 5.26
CA ALA A 151 -10.90 -3.83 4.83
C ALA A 151 -10.86 -3.73 3.29
N THR A 152 -10.33 -2.65 2.76
CA THR A 152 -10.24 -2.44 1.32
C THR A 152 -8.83 -2.05 0.92
N ASP A 153 -8.42 -2.48 -0.27
CA ASP A 153 -7.17 -2.09 -0.89
C ASP A 153 -7.35 -2.04 -2.41
N ILE A 154 -6.54 -1.25 -3.08
CA ILE A 154 -6.49 -1.17 -4.55
C ILE A 154 -5.84 -2.42 -5.15
N ASN A 155 -5.02 -3.13 -4.34
CA ASN A 155 -4.25 -4.29 -4.74
C ASN A 155 -4.99 -5.57 -4.34
N GLU A 156 -5.63 -6.22 -5.30
CA GLU A 156 -6.34 -7.50 -5.10
C GLU A 156 -5.43 -8.61 -4.57
N GLY A 157 -4.14 -8.62 -4.97
CA GLY A 157 -3.15 -9.57 -4.47
C GLY A 157 -2.90 -9.40 -2.97
N SER A 158 -2.83 -8.15 -2.49
CA SER A 158 -2.73 -7.82 -1.06
C SER A 158 -3.98 -8.26 -0.30
N LEU A 159 -5.18 -7.99 -0.84
CA LEU A 159 -6.44 -8.44 -0.25
C LEU A 159 -6.52 -9.97 -0.13
N ALA A 160 -6.06 -10.70 -1.14
CA ALA A 160 -6.03 -12.16 -1.09
C ALA A 160 -5.07 -12.70 0.00
N ILE A 161 -3.98 -11.98 0.30
CA ILE A 161 -3.07 -12.30 1.41
C ILE A 161 -3.74 -11.96 2.74
N ALA A 162 -4.29 -10.75 2.88
CA ALA A 162 -5.00 -10.29 4.07
C ALA A 162 -6.12 -11.24 4.49
N ALA A 163 -6.93 -11.71 3.53
CA ALA A 163 -8.04 -12.64 3.76
C ALA A 163 -7.59 -14.01 4.30
N ARG A 164 -6.34 -14.43 4.04
CA ARG A 164 -5.79 -15.70 4.55
C ARG A 164 -5.35 -15.60 6.01
N GLY A 165 -5.14 -14.39 6.52
CA GLY A 165 -4.60 -14.17 7.86
C GLY A 165 -3.21 -14.78 8.07
N LEU A 166 -2.37 -14.82 7.03
CA LEU A 166 -1.02 -15.35 7.06
C LEU A 166 -0.02 -14.20 6.88
N LEU A 167 0.73 -13.90 7.93
CA LEU A 167 1.73 -12.84 7.95
C LEU A 167 3.14 -13.43 8.12
N PRO A 168 4.21 -12.79 7.62
CA PRO A 168 5.58 -13.23 7.87
C PRO A 168 5.86 -13.26 9.38
N LEU A 169 6.34 -14.41 9.90
CA LEU A 169 6.55 -14.63 11.32
C LEU A 169 7.53 -13.60 11.91
N GLU A 170 8.63 -13.31 11.21
CA GLU A 170 9.63 -12.33 11.64
C GLU A 170 9.00 -10.94 11.79
N SER A 171 8.14 -10.51 10.86
CA SER A 171 7.44 -9.23 10.91
C SER A 171 6.52 -9.16 12.12
N VAL A 172 5.77 -10.23 12.41
CA VAL A 172 4.88 -10.27 13.58
C VAL A 172 5.68 -10.25 14.87
N GLN A 173 6.76 -11.02 14.97
CA GLN A 173 7.62 -11.07 16.17
C GLN A 173 8.30 -9.72 16.44
N SER A 174 8.76 -9.02 15.39
CA SER A 174 9.36 -7.69 15.54
C SER A 174 8.39 -6.62 16.02
N SER A 175 7.09 -6.87 15.91
CA SER A 175 6.03 -5.93 16.32
C SER A 175 5.65 -6.01 17.81
N GLU A 176 6.27 -6.89 18.61
CA GLU A 176 5.97 -7.05 20.04
C GLU A 176 6.15 -5.73 20.84
N ALA A 177 7.22 -4.98 20.54
CA ALA A 177 7.48 -3.70 21.21
C ALA A 177 6.39 -2.67 20.90
N ASP A 178 5.89 -2.64 19.66
CA ASP A 178 4.84 -1.75 19.20
C ASP A 178 3.48 -2.16 19.77
N TYR A 179 3.21 -3.46 19.86
CA TYR A 179 2.05 -3.99 20.56
C TYR A 179 2.03 -3.51 22.04
N ARG A 180 3.15 -3.60 22.75
CA ARG A 180 3.26 -3.09 24.14
C ARG A 180 3.05 -1.58 24.20
N ARG A 181 3.62 -0.82 23.27
CA ARG A 181 3.43 0.65 23.19
C ARG A 181 1.97 1.04 22.91
N SER A 182 1.23 0.20 22.20
CA SER A 182 -0.21 0.39 21.96
C SER A 182 -1.10 0.10 23.16
N GLY A 183 -0.51 -0.26 24.31
CA GLY A 183 -1.24 -0.61 25.52
C GLY A 183 -1.68 -2.08 25.58
N GLY A 184 -1.12 -2.95 24.77
CA GLY A 184 -1.32 -4.40 24.82
C GLY A 184 -0.82 -5.00 26.11
N ARG A 185 -1.67 -5.84 26.77
CA ARG A 185 -1.39 -6.40 28.11
C ARG A 185 -1.06 -7.89 28.09
N GLY A 186 -1.49 -8.61 27.07
CA GLY A 186 -1.21 -10.03 26.84
C GLY A 186 0.15 -10.29 26.19
N ALA A 187 0.34 -11.45 25.60
CA ALA A 187 1.44 -11.74 24.70
C ALA A 187 0.92 -11.70 23.26
N LEU A 188 1.67 -11.10 22.34
CA LEU A 188 1.24 -11.05 20.93
C LEU A 188 1.10 -12.48 20.36
N THR A 189 1.86 -13.43 20.91
CA THR A 189 1.78 -14.85 20.58
C THR A 189 0.44 -15.50 20.90
N ASP A 190 -0.41 -14.87 21.71
CA ASP A 190 -1.76 -15.39 22.03
C ASP A 190 -2.74 -15.24 20.84
N TYR A 191 -2.35 -14.49 19.80
CA TYR A 191 -3.20 -14.13 18.67
C TYR A 191 -2.82 -14.82 17.36
N TYR A 192 -1.78 -15.65 17.36
CA TYR A 192 -1.36 -16.40 16.16
C TYR A 192 -0.74 -17.75 16.52
N ALA A 193 -0.77 -18.66 15.56
CA ALA A 193 -0.02 -19.91 15.59
C ALA A 193 1.13 -19.87 14.58
N VAL A 194 2.28 -20.47 14.93
CA VAL A 194 3.43 -20.57 14.02
C VAL A 194 3.16 -21.66 12.99
N ALA A 195 3.31 -21.32 11.71
CA ALA A 195 3.14 -22.20 10.56
C ALA A 195 4.35 -22.06 9.59
N GLY A 196 5.46 -22.73 9.93
CA GLY A 196 6.73 -22.54 9.22
C GLY A 196 7.29 -21.13 9.43
N GLU A 197 7.56 -20.42 8.33
CA GLU A 197 8.02 -19.02 8.34
C GLU A 197 6.86 -18.01 8.44
N MET A 198 5.63 -18.50 8.62
CA MET A 198 4.43 -17.65 8.69
C MET A 198 3.80 -17.73 10.08
N ALA A 199 3.19 -16.63 10.49
CA ALA A 199 2.27 -16.54 11.60
C ALA A 199 0.84 -16.64 11.04
N ARG A 200 0.07 -17.64 11.47
CA ARG A 200 -1.35 -17.76 11.15
C ARG A 200 -2.14 -17.09 12.26
N LEU A 201 -2.84 -16.02 11.92
CA LEU A 201 -3.71 -15.33 12.87
C LEU A 201 -4.85 -16.27 13.34
N ASP A 202 -5.28 -16.08 14.57
CA ASP A 202 -6.48 -16.73 15.11
C ASP A 202 -7.69 -16.35 14.25
N GLU A 203 -8.37 -17.34 13.66
CA GLU A 203 -9.48 -17.14 12.73
C GLU A 203 -10.62 -16.30 13.33
N THR A 204 -10.79 -16.33 14.65
CA THR A 204 -11.82 -15.54 15.34
C THR A 204 -11.54 -14.04 15.29
N LEU A 205 -10.28 -13.62 15.08
CA LEU A 205 -9.93 -12.20 14.85
C LEU A 205 -10.54 -11.66 13.55
N LEU A 206 -10.59 -12.50 12.53
CA LEU A 206 -11.03 -12.13 11.19
C LEU A 206 -12.52 -12.39 10.94
N SER A 207 -13.24 -12.99 11.89
CA SER A 207 -14.66 -13.37 11.73
C SER A 207 -15.59 -12.19 11.44
N GLY A 208 -15.23 -10.98 11.85
CA GLY A 208 -15.97 -9.74 11.63
C GLY A 208 -15.41 -8.87 10.51
N VAL A 209 -14.43 -9.36 9.73
CA VAL A 209 -13.77 -8.63 8.65
C VAL A 209 -14.43 -8.98 7.30
N THR A 210 -14.58 -7.97 6.46
CA THR A 210 -15.12 -8.09 5.10
C THR A 210 -14.28 -7.29 4.14
#